data_91099839a487ab06c57d6bcfcd2e4ed6
#
_entry.id   91099839a487ab06c57d6bcfcd2e4ed6
#
_cell.length_a   1.000
_cell.length_b   1.000
_cell.length_c   1.000
_cell.angle_alpha   90.00
_cell.angle_beta   90.00
_cell.angle_gamma   90.00
#
_symmetry.space_group_name_H-M   'P 1'
#
loop_
_entity.id
_entity.type
_entity.pdbx_description
1 polymer ?
#
loop_
_entity_poly.entity_id
_entity_poly.type
_entity_poly.pdbx_seq_one_letter_code
_entity_poly.pdbx_strand_id
1 'polypeptide(L)'
;MKLRLFSFLLLVVFPFIAEAQKDIRKECVPTTMFSATYSYQFPGADTKVLYGNNSTIGPSIVYKTDKNWMWTANANFIFGEKIRASREDILGIILDNSGELITGDGIWGSYAMFQRGYHIQAKVGKIFNVCAPNPNCGFFINGGLGYLLNRIRIEFSSYASTPPNLDDDYRYGYDRMRGGFAYSGEIGYMYMSNSRVLNFSVSLEFTQAHTKPLRQWDFNLMGPDLKTYLDRYMGIRFSLYIPTYKRMPAEYYYF
;
A
#
# COMPACT_ATOMS: atom_id res chain seq x y z
N MET A 1 -16.46 -50.20 -25.09
CA MET A 1 -17.63 -49.50 -24.54
C MET A 1 -17.26 -48.34 -23.58
N LYS A 2 -16.27 -48.50 -22.74
CA LYS A 2 -15.85 -47.43 -21.79
C LYS A 2 -15.29 -46.17 -22.43
N LEU A 3 -14.59 -46.23 -23.57
CA LEU A 3 -14.00 -45.08 -24.27
C LEU A 3 -15.05 -44.18 -24.92
N ARG A 4 -16.16 -44.75 -25.41
CA ARG A 4 -17.25 -43.97 -26.04
C ARG A 4 -18.10 -43.22 -25.03
N LEU A 5 -18.18 -43.72 -23.78
CA LEU A 5 -18.88 -43.03 -22.68
C LEU A 5 -18.10 -41.83 -22.20
N PHE A 6 -16.75 -41.92 -22.18
CA PHE A 6 -15.88 -40.83 -21.77
C PHE A 6 -15.89 -39.66 -22.77
N SER A 7 -15.91 -39.97 -24.10
CA SER A 7 -16.04 -38.97 -25.16
C SER A 7 -17.40 -38.27 -25.13
N PHE A 8 -18.48 -38.96 -24.77
CA PHE A 8 -19.81 -38.37 -24.66
C PHE A 8 -19.91 -37.48 -23.42
N LEU A 9 -19.27 -37.83 -22.31
CA LEU A 9 -19.21 -36.99 -21.10
C LEU A 9 -18.42 -35.71 -21.32
N LEU A 10 -17.34 -35.78 -22.11
CA LEU A 10 -16.53 -34.62 -22.47
C LEU A 10 -17.30 -33.63 -23.38
N LEU A 11 -18.18 -34.14 -24.25
CA LEU A 11 -18.98 -33.31 -25.18
C LEU A 11 -20.15 -32.63 -24.48
N VAL A 12 -20.66 -33.18 -23.38
CA VAL A 12 -21.77 -32.61 -22.60
C VAL A 12 -21.29 -31.48 -21.66
N VAL A 13 -20.02 -31.49 -21.26
CA VAL A 13 -19.44 -30.44 -20.38
C VAL A 13 -19.04 -29.16 -21.14
N PHE A 14 -18.84 -29.23 -22.45
CA PHE A 14 -18.39 -28.10 -23.30
C PHE A 14 -19.40 -26.98 -23.56
N PRO A 15 -20.75 -27.20 -23.58
CA PRO A 15 -21.67 -26.10 -23.89
C PRO A 15 -21.94 -25.11 -22.76
N PHE A 16 -21.48 -25.38 -21.53
CA PHE A 16 -21.71 -24.47 -20.40
C PHE A 16 -20.76 -23.24 -20.31
N ILE A 17 -19.84 -23.07 -21.28
CA ILE A 17 -18.86 -21.96 -21.26
C ILE A 17 -19.16 -20.90 -22.36
N ALA A 18 -20.28 -20.97 -23.02
CA ALA A 18 -20.70 -19.92 -23.95
C ALA A 18 -21.39 -18.78 -23.18
N GLU A 19 -20.67 -18.07 -22.31
CA GLU A 19 -21.09 -16.76 -21.83
C GLU A 19 -21.01 -15.79 -23.02
N ALA A 20 -22.14 -15.20 -23.36
CA ALA A 20 -22.22 -14.14 -24.35
C ALA A 20 -21.23 -13.03 -24.01
N GLN A 21 -20.41 -12.66 -24.97
CA GLN A 21 -19.34 -11.68 -24.79
C GLN A 21 -19.93 -10.30 -24.52
N LYS A 22 -19.64 -9.74 -23.35
CA LYS A 22 -20.09 -8.43 -22.94
C LYS A 22 -19.22 -7.33 -23.58
N ASP A 23 -19.85 -6.35 -24.20
CA ASP A 23 -19.17 -5.19 -24.74
C ASP A 23 -18.89 -4.19 -23.61
N ILE A 24 -17.61 -3.98 -23.30
CA ILE A 24 -17.13 -3.06 -22.25
C ILE A 24 -17.63 -1.61 -22.45
N ARG A 25 -17.98 -1.23 -23.68
CA ARG A 25 -18.48 0.10 -24.01
C ARG A 25 -19.94 0.30 -23.61
N LYS A 26 -20.70 -0.78 -23.54
CA LYS A 26 -22.17 -0.74 -23.36
C LYS A 26 -22.60 -1.34 -22.02
N GLU A 27 -21.82 -2.24 -21.46
CA GLU A 27 -22.19 -2.99 -20.28
C GLU A 27 -21.12 -2.95 -19.19
N CYS A 28 -21.57 -3.08 -17.94
CA CYS A 28 -20.68 -3.31 -16.81
C CYS A 28 -20.13 -4.73 -16.88
N VAL A 29 -18.81 -4.84 -17.02
CA VAL A 29 -18.12 -6.14 -17.12
C VAL A 29 -17.44 -6.46 -15.80
N PRO A 30 -17.72 -7.64 -15.19
CA PRO A 30 -16.96 -8.10 -14.04
C PRO A 30 -15.53 -8.39 -14.47
N THR A 31 -14.56 -7.85 -13.70
CA THR A 31 -13.16 -7.88 -14.10
C THR A 31 -12.25 -7.95 -12.88
N THR A 32 -11.29 -8.86 -12.91
CA THR A 32 -10.14 -8.82 -11.98
C THR A 32 -9.06 -7.95 -12.60
N MET A 33 -8.49 -7.05 -11.79
CA MET A 33 -7.45 -6.14 -12.21
C MET A 33 -6.26 -6.24 -11.26
N PHE A 34 -5.07 -6.34 -11.83
CA PHE A 34 -3.83 -6.12 -11.10
C PHE A 34 -3.45 -4.66 -11.24
N SER A 35 -2.96 -4.06 -10.18
CA SER A 35 -2.54 -2.66 -10.27
C SER A 35 -1.27 -2.39 -9.50
N ALA A 36 -0.51 -1.41 -10.01
CA ALA A 36 0.55 -0.74 -9.29
C ALA A 36 0.01 0.58 -8.75
N THR A 37 0.23 0.84 -7.48
CA THR A 37 -0.26 2.03 -6.79
C THR A 37 0.89 2.85 -6.27
N TYR A 38 0.76 4.16 -6.38
CA TYR A 38 1.65 5.13 -5.75
C TYR A 38 0.80 6.15 -5.00
N SER A 39 1.17 6.51 -3.78
CA SER A 39 0.54 7.65 -3.12
C SER A 39 1.56 8.54 -2.41
N TYR A 40 1.28 9.84 -2.43
CA TYR A 40 2.00 10.84 -1.65
C TYR A 40 1.14 11.23 -0.46
N GLN A 41 1.71 11.10 0.77
CA GLN A 41 0.96 11.17 2.01
C GLN A 41 1.47 12.28 2.93
N PHE A 42 0.53 12.93 3.60
CA PHE A 42 0.73 13.93 4.63
C PHE A 42 0.40 13.30 5.99
N PRO A 43 1.36 13.22 6.90
CA PRO A 43 1.11 12.67 8.23
C PRO A 43 0.30 13.63 9.09
N GLY A 44 -0.56 13.06 9.94
CA GLY A 44 -1.35 13.77 10.94
C GLY A 44 -1.26 13.11 12.30
N ALA A 45 -1.89 13.68 13.31
CA ALA A 45 -1.91 13.18 14.68
C ALA A 45 -0.49 12.86 15.19
N ASP A 46 -0.29 11.72 15.87
CA ASP A 46 1.01 11.34 16.45
C ASP A 46 2.08 11.04 15.39
N THR A 47 1.67 10.63 14.19
CA THR A 47 2.60 10.41 13.08
C THR A 47 3.32 11.69 12.68
N LYS A 48 2.63 12.84 12.72
CA LYS A 48 3.21 14.14 12.35
C LYS A 48 4.35 14.56 13.29
N VAL A 49 4.35 14.07 14.52
CA VAL A 49 5.41 14.38 15.50
C VAL A 49 6.73 13.73 15.08
N LEU A 50 6.67 12.48 14.60
CA LEU A 50 7.87 11.73 14.23
C LEU A 50 8.28 11.92 12.76
N TYR A 51 7.30 11.92 11.85
CA TYR A 51 7.57 11.81 10.41
C TYR A 51 7.11 13.06 9.65
N GLY A 52 7.84 13.35 8.58
CA GLY A 52 7.41 14.28 7.55
C GLY A 52 6.54 13.61 6.49
N ASN A 53 6.34 14.31 5.38
CA ASN A 53 5.63 13.74 4.25
C ASN A 53 6.36 12.50 3.74
N ASN A 54 5.59 11.52 3.29
CA ASN A 54 6.12 10.25 2.80
C ASN A 54 5.41 9.83 1.52
N SER A 55 5.94 8.79 0.91
CA SER A 55 5.34 8.15 -0.25
C SER A 55 5.08 6.69 0.03
N THR A 56 4.11 6.12 -0.68
CA THR A 56 3.87 4.69 -0.66
C THR A 56 3.83 4.13 -2.07
N ILE A 57 4.32 2.91 -2.21
CA ILE A 57 4.25 2.16 -3.47
C ILE A 57 3.89 0.71 -3.17
N GLY A 58 3.10 0.11 -4.02
CA GLY A 58 2.78 -1.30 -3.85
C GLY A 58 1.83 -1.87 -4.89
N PRO A 59 1.73 -3.19 -4.94
CA PRO A 59 0.74 -3.89 -5.76
C PRO A 59 -0.64 -3.85 -5.13
N SER A 60 -1.67 -3.93 -5.96
CA SER A 60 -3.02 -4.26 -5.51
C SER A 60 -3.74 -5.16 -6.50
N ILE A 61 -4.72 -5.90 -5.97
CA ILE A 61 -5.65 -6.71 -6.73
C ILE A 61 -7.03 -6.14 -6.49
N VAL A 62 -7.74 -5.86 -7.57
CA VAL A 62 -9.09 -5.31 -7.55
C VAL A 62 -10.03 -6.24 -8.29
N TYR A 63 -11.08 -6.68 -7.64
CA TYR A 63 -12.18 -7.38 -8.28
C TYR A 63 -13.38 -6.46 -8.39
N LYS A 64 -13.80 -6.15 -9.61
CA LYS A 64 -14.98 -5.35 -9.93
C LYS A 64 -16.11 -6.26 -10.38
N THR A 65 -17.27 -6.10 -9.80
CA THR A 65 -18.49 -6.85 -10.17
C THR A 65 -19.24 -6.17 -11.32
N ASP A 66 -20.23 -6.85 -11.89
CA ASP A 66 -21.19 -6.34 -12.86
C ASP A 66 -22.07 -5.18 -12.33
N LYS A 67 -22.22 -5.08 -11.00
CA LYS A 67 -22.95 -4.00 -10.32
C LYS A 67 -22.06 -2.84 -9.85
N ASN A 68 -20.81 -2.78 -10.37
CA ASN A 68 -19.81 -1.78 -10.00
C ASN A 68 -19.39 -1.80 -8.51
N TRP A 69 -19.59 -2.91 -7.81
CA TRP A 69 -18.93 -3.11 -6.54
C TRP A 69 -17.46 -3.46 -6.75
N MET A 70 -16.61 -2.92 -5.89
CA MET A 70 -15.16 -3.10 -5.93
C MET A 70 -14.67 -3.74 -4.64
N TRP A 71 -13.90 -4.81 -4.78
CA TRP A 71 -13.15 -5.45 -3.69
C TRP A 71 -11.68 -5.27 -3.99
N THR A 72 -10.95 -4.68 -3.07
CA THR A 72 -9.54 -4.34 -3.28
C THR A 72 -8.70 -4.91 -2.15
N ALA A 73 -7.64 -5.61 -2.48
CA ALA A 73 -6.58 -5.99 -1.55
C ALA A 73 -5.28 -5.33 -2.02
N ASN A 74 -4.60 -4.63 -1.12
CA ASN A 74 -3.34 -3.98 -1.45
C ASN A 74 -2.30 -4.11 -0.33
N ALA A 75 -1.04 -4.10 -0.73
CA ALA A 75 0.11 -4.12 0.15
C ALA A 75 1.06 -3.01 -0.29
N ASN A 76 1.18 -1.98 0.52
CA ASN A 76 1.99 -0.81 0.21
C ASN A 76 3.22 -0.76 1.11
N PHE A 77 4.36 -0.46 0.52
CA PHE A 77 5.58 -0.10 1.22
C PHE A 77 5.59 1.42 1.44
N ILE A 78 5.82 1.85 2.68
CA ILE A 78 5.90 3.25 3.08
C ILE A 78 7.37 3.65 3.14
N PHE A 79 7.72 4.76 2.51
CA PHE A 79 9.05 5.32 2.54
C PHE A 79 9.02 6.84 2.63
N GLY A 80 9.90 7.40 3.44
CA GLY A 80 10.03 8.84 3.62
C GLY A 80 11.45 9.19 4.07
N GLU A 81 11.94 10.32 3.61
CA GLU A 81 13.29 10.81 3.93
C GLU A 81 13.26 11.84 5.06
N LYS A 82 12.09 12.39 5.35
CA LYS A 82 11.96 13.46 6.35
C LYS A 82 11.50 12.89 7.68
N ILE A 83 12.39 12.87 8.65
CA ILE A 83 12.07 12.67 10.06
C ILE A 83 11.96 14.05 10.69
N ARG A 84 10.86 14.30 11.42
CA ARG A 84 10.60 15.56 12.12
C ARG A 84 11.09 15.56 13.55
N ALA A 85 11.09 14.39 14.18
CA ALA A 85 11.64 14.25 15.53
C ALA A 85 13.10 14.67 15.51
N SER A 86 13.54 15.35 16.56
CA SER A 86 14.91 15.77 16.68
C SER A 86 15.84 14.56 16.77
N ARG A 87 17.11 14.75 16.45
CA ARG A 87 18.12 13.70 16.59
C ARG A 87 18.27 13.29 18.04
N GLU A 88 18.22 14.26 18.92
CA GLU A 88 18.31 14.11 20.37
C GLU A 88 17.12 13.29 20.92
N ASP A 89 15.92 13.46 20.37
CA ASP A 89 14.75 12.69 20.78
C ASP A 89 14.86 11.20 20.42
N ILE A 90 15.62 10.86 19.37
CA ILE A 90 15.72 9.48 18.86
C ILE A 90 17.00 8.81 19.35
N LEU A 91 18.12 9.53 19.36
CA LEU A 91 19.46 8.99 19.61
C LEU A 91 20.17 9.68 20.78
N GLY A 92 19.49 10.54 21.55
CA GLY A 92 20.10 11.43 22.53
C GLY A 92 21.05 10.75 23.53
N ILE A 93 20.80 9.50 23.88
CA ILE A 93 21.65 8.74 24.82
C ILE A 93 23.03 8.41 24.25
N ILE A 94 23.15 8.33 22.91
CA ILE A 94 24.39 7.93 22.23
C ILE A 94 25.05 9.07 21.45
N LEU A 95 24.45 10.27 21.48
CA LEU A 95 25.04 11.47 20.93
C LEU A 95 25.99 12.10 21.95
N ASP A 96 27.06 12.71 21.45
CA ASP A 96 27.95 13.52 22.28
C ASP A 96 27.33 14.88 22.62
N ASN A 97 28.07 15.72 23.39
CA ASN A 97 27.61 17.06 23.77
C ASN A 97 27.45 18.03 22.57
N SER A 98 28.01 17.70 21.42
CA SER A 98 27.87 18.47 20.16
C SER A 98 26.73 17.96 19.29
N GLY A 99 26.02 16.90 19.69
CA GLY A 99 24.92 16.29 18.93
C GLY A 99 25.40 15.37 17.79
N GLU A 100 26.68 14.96 17.84
CA GLU A 100 27.28 14.07 16.87
C GLU A 100 27.42 12.65 17.43
N LEU A 101 27.46 11.66 16.53
CA LEU A 101 27.58 10.26 16.88
C LEU A 101 29.01 9.79 16.69
N ILE A 102 29.56 9.08 17.67
CA ILE A 102 30.89 8.50 17.59
C ILE A 102 30.78 7.07 17.05
N THR A 103 31.50 6.76 15.97
CA THR A 103 31.57 5.44 15.37
C THR A 103 32.45 4.48 16.17
N GLY A 104 32.41 3.18 15.82
CA GLY A 104 33.29 2.18 16.44
C GLY A 104 34.79 2.45 16.24
N ASP A 105 35.15 3.22 15.23
CA ASP A 105 36.55 3.64 14.96
C ASP A 105 36.95 4.90 15.74
N GLY A 106 36.07 5.45 16.58
CA GLY A 106 36.34 6.64 17.37
C GLY A 106 36.30 7.96 16.57
N ILE A 107 35.74 7.95 15.37
CA ILE A 107 35.57 9.14 14.55
C ILE A 107 34.10 9.57 14.51
N TRP A 108 33.82 10.79 14.10
CA TRP A 108 32.47 11.30 13.97
C TRP A 108 31.80 10.69 12.76
N GLY A 109 30.61 10.09 12.96
CA GLY A 109 29.87 9.38 11.93
C GLY A 109 28.71 10.17 11.38
N SER A 110 28.63 10.25 10.07
CA SER A 110 27.45 10.77 9.39
C SER A 110 26.39 9.68 9.28
N TYR A 111 25.15 10.00 9.67
CA TYR A 111 24.01 9.08 9.59
C TYR A 111 22.77 9.78 9.04
N ALA A 112 21.87 9.00 8.46
CA ALA A 112 20.58 9.45 7.97
C ALA A 112 19.46 8.59 8.56
N MET A 113 18.33 9.22 8.82
CA MET A 113 17.15 8.56 9.34
C MET A 113 16.02 8.60 8.32
N PHE A 114 15.39 7.46 8.10
CA PHE A 114 14.34 7.29 7.11
C PHE A 114 13.09 6.68 7.74
N GLN A 115 11.92 7.10 7.29
CA GLN A 115 10.70 6.36 7.55
C GLN A 115 10.64 5.13 6.65
N ARG A 116 10.33 3.98 7.23
CA ARG A 116 10.02 2.74 6.51
C ARG A 116 8.82 2.07 7.15
N GLY A 117 7.97 1.49 6.34
CA GLY A 117 6.79 0.81 6.86
C GLY A 117 6.05 0.01 5.81
N TYR A 118 4.99 -0.66 6.25
CA TYR A 118 4.10 -1.44 5.41
C TYR A 118 2.66 -1.15 5.80
N HIS A 119 1.80 -1.09 4.81
CA HIS A 119 0.37 -0.98 5.01
C HIS A 119 -0.33 -2.02 4.14
N ILE A 120 -0.87 -3.05 4.78
CA ILE A 120 -1.64 -4.11 4.13
C ILE A 120 -3.10 -3.88 4.48
N GLN A 121 -3.97 -3.85 3.48
CA GLN A 121 -5.38 -3.54 3.68
C GLN A 121 -6.29 -4.22 2.66
N ALA A 122 -7.53 -4.48 3.09
CA ALA A 122 -8.64 -4.88 2.25
C ALA A 122 -9.72 -3.79 2.29
N LYS A 123 -10.21 -3.41 1.11
CA LYS A 123 -11.23 -2.36 0.95
C LYS A 123 -12.41 -2.90 0.17
N VAL A 124 -13.58 -2.36 0.45
CA VAL A 124 -14.79 -2.56 -0.35
C VAL A 124 -15.38 -1.21 -0.70
N GLY A 125 -15.92 -1.09 -1.89
CA GLY A 125 -16.53 0.15 -2.34
C GLY A 125 -17.36 -0.02 -3.58
N LYS A 126 -17.78 1.11 -4.12
CA LYS A 126 -18.66 1.15 -5.28
C LYS A 126 -18.25 2.28 -6.24
N ILE A 127 -18.35 1.99 -7.53
CA ILE A 127 -18.18 2.98 -8.61
C ILE A 127 -19.56 3.50 -8.97
N PHE A 128 -19.69 4.81 -9.06
CA PHE A 128 -20.87 5.54 -9.50
C PHE A 128 -20.61 6.10 -10.89
N ASN A 129 -21.41 5.72 -11.85
CA ASN A 129 -21.26 6.12 -13.27
C ASN A 129 -21.68 7.57 -13.49
N VAL A 130 -20.97 8.51 -12.87
CA VAL A 130 -21.17 9.95 -13.05
C VAL A 130 -20.02 10.50 -13.88
N CYS A 131 -20.30 11.28 -14.91
CA CYS A 131 -19.31 11.81 -15.87
C CYS A 131 -18.45 10.69 -16.50
N ALA A 132 -19.07 9.56 -16.83
CA ALA A 132 -18.39 8.36 -17.24
C ALA A 132 -18.48 8.15 -18.77
N PRO A 133 -17.36 7.94 -19.48
CA PRO A 133 -17.35 7.65 -20.92
C PRO A 133 -17.89 6.26 -21.26
N ASN A 134 -17.96 5.36 -20.29
CA ASN A 134 -18.53 4.02 -20.41
C ASN A 134 -19.04 3.53 -19.03
N PRO A 135 -19.86 2.46 -18.96
CA PRO A 135 -20.45 1.97 -17.72
C PRO A 135 -19.44 1.48 -16.65
N ASN A 136 -18.17 1.35 -17.00
CA ASN A 136 -17.11 0.84 -16.11
C ASN A 136 -16.26 1.95 -15.49
N CYS A 137 -16.51 3.21 -15.87
CA CYS A 137 -15.83 4.40 -15.35
C CYS A 137 -16.71 5.12 -14.32
N GLY A 138 -16.12 6.03 -13.57
CA GLY A 138 -16.84 6.96 -12.73
C GLY A 138 -16.18 7.27 -11.40
N PHE A 139 -16.87 8.05 -10.59
CA PHE A 139 -16.45 8.30 -9.22
C PHE A 139 -16.61 7.04 -8.38
N PHE A 140 -15.69 6.83 -7.46
CA PHE A 140 -15.79 5.71 -6.53
C PHE A 140 -15.54 6.13 -5.10
N ILE A 141 -16.12 5.37 -4.18
CA ILE A 141 -15.88 5.48 -2.75
C ILE A 141 -15.56 4.09 -2.23
N ASN A 142 -14.43 3.97 -1.53
CA ASN A 142 -13.97 2.74 -0.90
C ASN A 142 -13.78 2.96 0.60
N GLY A 143 -14.08 1.94 1.39
CA GLY A 143 -13.73 1.86 2.80
C GLY A 143 -13.09 0.52 3.11
N GLY A 144 -12.18 0.48 4.06
CA GLY A 144 -11.49 -0.77 4.37
C GLY A 144 -10.74 -0.78 5.67
N LEU A 145 -10.22 -1.95 5.97
CA LEU A 145 -9.50 -2.29 7.17
C LEU A 145 -8.15 -2.88 6.80
N GLY A 146 -7.16 -2.69 7.68
CA GLY A 146 -5.83 -3.18 7.44
C GLY A 146 -4.94 -3.17 8.66
N TYR A 147 -3.67 -3.40 8.42
CA TYR A 147 -2.61 -3.34 9.41
C TYR A 147 -1.52 -2.40 8.93
N LEU A 148 -1.19 -1.41 9.76
CA LEU A 148 -0.15 -0.42 9.52
C LEU A 148 1.04 -0.73 10.40
N LEU A 149 2.23 -0.70 9.81
CA LEU A 149 3.51 -0.84 10.50
C LEU A 149 4.44 0.28 10.06
N ASN A 150 5.03 0.99 11.02
CA ASN A 150 6.01 2.05 10.78
C ASN A 150 7.23 1.86 11.67
N ARG A 151 8.40 2.24 11.15
CA ARG A 151 9.64 2.32 11.92
C ARG A 151 10.57 3.40 11.39
N ILE A 152 11.51 3.82 12.21
CA ILE A 152 12.66 4.63 11.80
C ILE A 152 13.78 3.69 11.42
N ARG A 153 14.32 3.85 10.21
CA ARG A 153 15.54 3.17 9.77
C ARG A 153 16.69 4.16 9.85
N ILE A 154 17.72 3.79 10.58
CA ILE A 154 18.96 4.54 10.71
C ILE A 154 19.98 3.90 9.78
N GLU A 155 20.57 4.68 8.88
CA GLU A 155 21.60 4.25 7.94
C GLU A 155 22.86 5.09 8.16
N PHE A 156 24.00 4.40 8.22
CA PHE A 156 25.32 5.03 8.36
C PHE A 156 25.98 5.19 6.99
N SER A 157 26.85 6.19 6.89
CA SER A 157 27.72 6.32 5.73
C SER A 157 28.60 5.08 5.57
N SER A 158 28.79 4.63 4.32
CA SER A 158 29.57 3.42 3.99
C SER A 158 31.05 3.47 4.42
N TYR A 159 31.52 4.65 4.82
CA TYR A 159 32.93 4.87 5.22
C TYR A 159 33.16 4.83 6.73
N ALA A 160 32.12 4.64 7.52
CA ALA A 160 32.22 4.63 8.97
C ALA A 160 31.76 3.27 9.51
N SER A 161 32.46 2.72 10.50
CA SER A 161 31.99 1.53 11.18
C SER A 161 30.73 1.84 11.99
N THR A 162 29.81 0.90 12.06
CA THR A 162 28.59 1.07 12.83
C THR A 162 28.96 1.24 14.31
N PRO A 163 28.40 2.21 15.04
CA PRO A 163 28.60 2.32 16.48
C PRO A 163 28.14 1.06 17.18
N PRO A 164 28.89 0.56 18.20
CA PRO A 164 28.51 -0.65 18.92
C PRO A 164 27.09 -0.60 19.52
N ASN A 165 26.64 0.58 19.92
CA ASN A 165 25.30 0.83 20.48
C ASN A 165 24.17 0.76 19.43
N LEU A 166 24.49 0.66 18.15
CA LEU A 166 23.54 0.58 17.03
C LEU A 166 23.81 -0.64 16.15
N ASP A 167 24.70 -1.52 16.61
CA ASP A 167 24.97 -2.79 15.94
C ASP A 167 23.97 -3.87 16.36
N ASP A 168 23.73 -4.84 15.46
CA ASP A 168 22.85 -5.98 15.66
C ASP A 168 21.49 -5.60 16.28
N ASP A 169 21.13 -6.21 17.39
CA ASP A 169 19.83 -6.08 18.04
C ASP A 169 19.66 -4.76 18.81
N TYR A 170 20.75 -4.08 19.16
CA TYR A 170 20.67 -2.80 19.89
C TYR A 170 19.97 -1.70 19.08
N ARG A 171 20.10 -1.67 17.76
CA ARG A 171 19.41 -0.73 16.88
C ARG A 171 17.88 -0.77 17.03
N TYR A 172 17.32 -1.92 17.47
CA TYR A 172 15.88 -2.07 17.66
C TYR A 172 15.34 -1.26 18.84
N GLY A 173 16.17 -0.86 19.77
CA GLY A 173 15.79 0.04 20.86
C GLY A 173 15.64 1.50 20.47
N TYR A 174 16.05 1.86 19.24
CA TYR A 174 15.96 3.24 18.70
C TYR A 174 15.00 3.36 17.50
N ASP A 175 14.57 2.25 16.89
CA ASP A 175 13.81 2.27 15.64
C ASP A 175 12.34 2.70 15.81
N ARG A 176 11.85 2.82 17.04
CA ARG A 176 10.48 3.21 17.41
C ARG A 176 9.42 2.50 16.57
N MET A 177 9.61 1.20 16.35
CA MET A 177 8.72 0.39 15.54
C MET A 177 7.36 0.30 16.19
N ARG A 178 6.32 0.72 15.42
CA ARG A 178 4.92 0.69 15.83
C ARG A 178 4.10 -0.08 14.81
N GLY A 179 3.09 -0.79 15.29
CA GLY A 179 2.16 -1.47 14.42
C GLY A 179 0.78 -1.57 15.05
N GLY A 180 -0.23 -1.63 14.21
CA GLY A 180 -1.59 -1.73 14.69
C GLY A 180 -2.65 -1.75 13.61
N PHE A 181 -3.88 -1.89 14.08
CA PHE A 181 -5.05 -1.95 13.23
C PHE A 181 -5.35 -0.58 12.62
N ALA A 182 -5.62 -0.59 11.32
CA ALA A 182 -5.89 0.60 10.52
C ALA A 182 -7.25 0.50 9.84
N TYR A 183 -7.94 1.63 9.74
CA TYR A 183 -9.08 1.80 8.85
C TYR A 183 -8.78 2.90 7.83
N SER A 184 -9.30 2.71 6.64
CA SER A 184 -9.02 3.62 5.52
C SER A 184 -10.29 3.93 4.75
N GLY A 185 -10.33 5.15 4.23
CA GLY A 185 -11.33 5.63 3.28
C GLY A 185 -10.64 6.18 2.04
N GLU A 186 -11.29 6.05 0.90
CA GLU A 186 -10.76 6.52 -0.38
C GLU A 186 -11.92 7.01 -1.24
N ILE A 187 -11.77 8.19 -1.83
CA ILE A 187 -12.70 8.75 -2.80
C ILE A 187 -11.92 9.21 -4.02
N GLY A 188 -12.39 8.85 -5.21
CA GLY A 188 -11.67 9.19 -6.42
C GLY A 188 -12.45 8.94 -7.68
N TYR A 189 -11.74 9.02 -8.79
CA TYR A 189 -12.28 8.75 -10.11
C TYR A 189 -11.48 7.63 -10.77
N MET A 190 -12.20 6.63 -11.30
CA MET A 190 -11.65 5.51 -12.05
C MET A 190 -11.97 5.68 -13.52
N TYR A 191 -10.93 5.62 -14.34
CA TYR A 191 -11.02 5.62 -15.78
C TYR A 191 -10.61 4.26 -16.34
N MET A 192 -11.50 3.64 -17.10
CA MET A 192 -11.26 2.41 -17.85
C MET A 192 -11.47 2.69 -19.33
N SER A 193 -10.39 2.57 -20.10
CA SER A 193 -10.39 2.90 -21.52
C SER A 193 -11.22 1.91 -22.34
N ASN A 194 -11.95 2.41 -23.32
CA ASN A 194 -12.63 1.61 -24.34
C ASN A 194 -11.66 0.78 -25.19
N SER A 195 -10.41 1.24 -25.33
CA SER A 195 -9.33 0.51 -26.02
C SER A 195 -8.60 -0.51 -25.12
N ARG A 196 -8.98 -0.60 -23.84
CA ARG A 196 -8.42 -1.51 -22.82
C ARG A 196 -6.95 -1.31 -22.49
N VAL A 197 -6.28 -0.32 -23.06
CA VAL A 197 -4.84 -0.11 -22.90
C VAL A 197 -4.54 0.73 -21.68
N LEU A 198 -5.24 1.84 -21.48
CA LEU A 198 -4.97 2.77 -20.39
C LEU A 198 -6.12 2.76 -19.37
N ASN A 199 -5.84 2.19 -18.20
CA ASN A 199 -6.80 2.15 -17.10
C ASN A 199 -6.10 2.68 -15.85
N PHE A 200 -6.68 3.70 -15.23
CA PHE A 200 -6.07 4.34 -14.07
C PHE A 200 -7.14 4.90 -13.12
N SER A 201 -6.74 5.21 -11.92
CA SER A 201 -7.53 6.04 -11.01
C SER A 201 -6.67 7.08 -10.31
N VAL A 202 -7.33 8.17 -9.95
CA VAL A 202 -6.79 9.20 -9.06
C VAL A 202 -7.76 9.36 -7.91
N SER A 203 -7.24 9.36 -6.69
CA SER A 203 -8.06 9.39 -5.49
C SER A 203 -7.40 10.15 -4.33
N LEU A 204 -8.26 10.61 -3.43
CA LEU A 204 -7.87 11.06 -2.12
C LEU A 204 -8.03 9.89 -1.14
N GLU A 205 -6.98 9.62 -0.39
CA GLU A 205 -6.92 8.54 0.59
C GLU A 205 -6.82 9.12 2.00
N PHE A 206 -7.55 8.53 2.91
CA PHE A 206 -7.46 8.78 4.34
C PHE A 206 -7.21 7.46 5.05
N THR A 207 -6.21 7.41 5.91
CA THR A 207 -5.89 6.24 6.75
C THR A 207 -5.71 6.69 8.18
N GLN A 208 -6.33 5.99 9.11
CA GLN A 208 -6.12 6.16 10.54
C GLN A 208 -5.88 4.81 11.19
N ALA A 209 -4.85 4.73 12.03
CA ALA A 209 -4.46 3.51 12.71
C ALA A 209 -4.29 3.74 14.21
N HIS A 210 -4.67 2.74 14.98
CA HIS A 210 -4.35 2.66 16.40
C HIS A 210 -3.16 1.74 16.56
N THR A 211 -1.98 2.32 16.76
CA THR A 211 -0.72 1.60 16.80
C THR A 211 -0.16 1.50 18.21
N LYS A 212 0.57 0.43 18.45
CA LYS A 212 1.33 0.21 19.68
C LYS A 212 2.79 -0.07 19.34
N PRO A 213 3.72 0.28 20.22
CA PRO A 213 5.12 -0.13 20.08
C PRO A 213 5.22 -1.65 20.00
N LEU A 214 6.05 -2.14 19.10
CA LEU A 214 6.31 -3.57 18.89
C LEU A 214 7.66 -3.99 19.49
N ARG A 215 8.42 -3.03 20.01
CA ARG A 215 9.70 -3.28 20.68
C ARG A 215 9.49 -3.42 22.18
N GLN A 216 10.23 -4.34 22.79
CA GLN A 216 10.16 -4.58 24.22
C GLN A 216 10.81 -3.47 25.05
N TRP A 217 11.76 -2.73 24.44
CA TRP A 217 12.56 -1.71 25.09
C TRP A 217 12.79 -0.51 24.19
N ASP A 218 12.65 0.69 24.73
CA ASP A 218 13.05 1.95 24.11
C ASP A 218 14.16 2.56 24.98
N PHE A 219 15.34 2.75 24.39
CA PHE A 219 16.48 3.24 25.14
C PHE A 219 16.32 4.70 25.60
N ASN A 220 15.61 5.54 24.85
CA ASN A 220 15.36 6.91 25.27
C ASN A 220 14.41 7.00 26.46
N LEU A 221 13.48 6.06 26.59
CA LEU A 221 12.57 5.95 27.73
C LEU A 221 13.18 5.14 28.87
N MET A 222 14.32 4.46 28.64
CA MET A 222 14.93 3.51 29.56
C MET A 222 13.94 2.46 30.06
N GLY A 223 13.02 2.03 29.20
CA GLY A 223 11.95 1.11 29.55
C GLY A 223 11.02 0.78 28.37
N PRO A 224 9.98 -0.04 28.61
CA PRO A 224 9.00 -0.35 27.60
C PRO A 224 8.08 0.87 27.34
N ASP A 225 7.84 1.16 26.08
CA ASP A 225 6.80 2.13 25.69
C ASP A 225 5.44 1.41 25.63
N LEU A 226 4.54 1.76 26.54
CA LEU A 226 3.21 1.15 26.67
C LEU A 226 2.08 2.03 26.07
N LYS A 227 2.43 3.15 25.43
CA LYS A 227 1.46 4.08 24.89
C LYS A 227 0.78 3.51 23.65
N THR A 228 -0.48 3.89 23.46
CA THR A 228 -1.19 3.70 22.19
C THR A 228 -1.14 5.01 21.43
N TYR A 229 -0.77 4.94 20.16
CA TYR A 229 -0.62 6.08 19.28
C TYR A 229 -1.70 6.11 18.23
N LEU A 230 -2.10 7.30 17.83
CA LEU A 230 -3.03 7.54 16.75
C LEU A 230 -2.25 7.97 15.50
N ASP A 231 -1.98 7.01 14.63
CA ASP A 231 -1.31 7.30 13.36
C ASP A 231 -2.32 7.64 12.28
N ARG A 232 -2.12 8.78 11.61
CA ARG A 232 -3.01 9.27 10.57
C ARG A 232 -2.22 9.67 9.33
N TYR A 233 -2.77 9.32 8.16
CA TYR A 233 -2.26 9.75 6.87
C TYR A 233 -3.41 10.24 5.99
N MET A 234 -3.16 11.33 5.28
CA MET A 234 -3.98 11.81 4.18
C MET A 234 -3.12 11.89 2.94
N GLY A 235 -3.62 11.50 1.78
CA GLY A 235 -2.78 11.52 0.59
C GLY A 235 -3.55 11.50 -0.71
N ILE A 236 -2.79 11.71 -1.78
CA ILE A 236 -3.27 11.55 -3.15
C ILE A 236 -2.69 10.24 -3.66
N ARG A 237 -3.57 9.36 -4.13
CA ARG A 237 -3.21 8.06 -4.69
C ARG A 237 -3.44 8.04 -6.18
N PHE A 238 -2.48 7.50 -6.89
CA PHE A 238 -2.56 7.15 -8.30
C PHE A 238 -2.42 5.64 -8.46
N SER A 239 -3.26 5.03 -9.29
CA SER A 239 -3.24 3.59 -9.53
C SER A 239 -3.35 3.31 -11.03
N LEU A 240 -2.48 2.45 -11.54
CA LEU A 240 -2.53 1.92 -12.90
C LEU A 240 -3.06 0.50 -12.87
N TYR A 241 -4.06 0.19 -13.70
CA TYR A 241 -4.72 -1.11 -13.72
C TYR A 241 -4.43 -1.88 -14.99
N ILE A 242 -4.17 -3.17 -14.82
CA ILE A 242 -4.06 -4.16 -15.89
C ILE A 242 -5.24 -5.11 -15.71
N PRO A 243 -6.34 -4.90 -16.46
CA PRO A 243 -7.51 -5.77 -16.34
C PRO A 243 -7.28 -7.10 -17.03
N THR A 244 -7.73 -8.16 -16.38
CA THR A 244 -7.78 -9.52 -16.95
C THR A 244 -9.18 -9.77 -17.49
N TYR A 245 -9.43 -9.33 -18.71
CA TYR A 245 -10.69 -9.66 -19.39
C TYR A 245 -10.65 -11.11 -19.87
N LYS A 246 -11.76 -11.81 -19.79
CA LYS A 246 -11.95 -13.05 -20.58
C LYS A 246 -11.75 -12.68 -22.05
N ARG A 247 -10.95 -13.45 -22.78
CA ARG A 247 -10.66 -13.18 -24.19
C ARG A 247 -11.95 -13.05 -24.97
N MET A 248 -12.14 -11.93 -25.68
CA MET A 248 -13.10 -11.85 -26.76
C MET A 248 -12.49 -12.48 -28.01
N PRO A 249 -13.22 -13.28 -28.82
CA PRO A 249 -12.80 -13.56 -30.18
C PRO A 249 -12.63 -12.23 -30.92
N ALA A 250 -11.60 -12.15 -31.75
CA ALA A 250 -11.49 -11.05 -32.69
C ALA A 250 -12.77 -11.01 -33.54
N GLU A 251 -13.36 -9.82 -33.76
CA GLU A 251 -14.42 -9.66 -34.74
C GLU A 251 -13.85 -10.11 -36.09
N TYR A 252 -14.27 -11.28 -36.56
CA TYR A 252 -14.00 -11.70 -37.92
C TYR A 252 -14.93 -10.93 -38.81
N TYR A 253 -14.43 -9.90 -39.47
CA TYR A 253 -15.13 -9.29 -40.62
C TYR A 253 -14.99 -10.30 -41.76
N TYR A 254 -16.07 -11.00 -42.08
CA TYR A 254 -16.21 -11.67 -43.38
C TYR A 254 -16.55 -10.58 -44.39
N PHE A 255 -15.66 -10.35 -45.32
CA PHE A 255 -15.95 -9.57 -46.53
C PHE A 255 -16.57 -10.49 -47.55
#